data_d7c679cbe930b82fca47edf57e636a61
#
_entry.id   d7c679cbe930b82fca47edf57e636a61
#
_cell.length_a   1.000
_cell.length_b   1.000
_cell.length_c   1.000
_cell.angle_alpha   90.00
_cell.angle_beta   90.00
_cell.angle_gamma   90.00
#
_symmetry.space_group_name_H-M   'P 1'
#
loop_
_entity.id
_entity.type
_entity.pdbx_description
1 polymer ?
#
loop_
_entity_poly.entity_id
_entity_poly.type
_entity_poly.pdbx_seq_one_letter_code
_entity_poly.pdbx_strand_id
1 'polypeptide(L)'
;MKVNKIEIPKKGIIKIEIDGEVDVYTSIELKKALNEAIDKGAKKMLINLDKVTYMDSSGLGVLVAILKKIRKEQGNLKLLKLTENVKKIFEITRLTKFFEIFEEEEEAIKSFN
;
A
#
# COMPACT_ATOMS: atom_id res chain seq x y z
N MET A 1 10.43 8.16 8.12
CA MET A 1 9.31 7.75 7.25
C MET A 1 8.12 8.67 7.45
N LYS A 2 7.48 9.06 6.37
CA LYS A 2 6.26 9.88 6.42
C LYS A 2 5.14 9.11 5.73
N VAL A 3 3.93 9.22 6.28
CA VAL A 3 2.73 8.62 5.70
C VAL A 3 1.69 9.72 5.53
N ASN A 4 1.32 10.00 4.28
CA ASN A 4 0.31 11.00 3.96
C ASN A 4 -0.94 10.31 3.43
N LYS A 5 -2.11 10.73 3.93
CA LYS A 5 -3.39 10.19 3.51
C LYS A 5 -4.13 11.26 2.71
N ILE A 6 -4.51 10.92 1.49
CA ILE A 6 -5.18 11.84 0.57
C ILE A 6 -6.45 11.19 0.05
N GLU A 7 -7.60 11.83 0.27
CA GLU A 7 -8.84 11.34 -0.33
C GLU A 7 -8.93 11.76 -1.78
N ILE A 8 -9.25 10.81 -2.66
CA ILE A 8 -9.48 11.13 -4.06
C ILE A 8 -10.97 11.51 -4.18
N PRO A 9 -11.25 12.77 -4.55
CA PRO A 9 -12.63 13.27 -4.58
C PRO A 9 -13.57 12.42 -5.42
N LYS A 10 -14.78 12.15 -4.89
CA LYS A 10 -15.87 11.45 -5.58
C LYS A 10 -15.60 9.99 -5.96
N LYS A 11 -14.47 9.42 -5.54
CA LYS A 11 -14.12 8.04 -5.88
C LYS A 11 -14.21 7.08 -4.70
N GLY A 12 -14.24 7.60 -3.48
CA GLY A 12 -14.21 6.75 -2.30
C GLY A 12 -12.87 6.03 -2.12
N ILE A 13 -11.82 6.55 -2.73
CA ILE A 13 -10.47 5.98 -2.67
C ILE A 13 -9.63 6.82 -1.71
N ILE A 14 -8.92 6.16 -0.81
CA ILE A 14 -7.90 6.82 -0.01
C ILE A 14 -6.54 6.47 -0.61
N LYS A 15 -5.80 7.50 -1.02
CA LYS A 15 -4.44 7.31 -1.49
C LYS A 15 -3.49 7.53 -0.33
N ILE A 16 -2.58 6.59 -0.13
CA ILE A 16 -1.59 6.67 0.93
C ILE A 16 -0.22 6.78 0.30
N GLU A 17 0.47 7.88 0.59
CA GLU A 17 1.83 8.09 0.11
C GLU A 17 2.80 7.81 1.23
N ILE A 18 3.76 6.93 0.97
CA ILE A 18 4.79 6.57 1.93
C ILE A 18 6.12 7.13 1.42
N ASP A 19 6.82 7.87 2.27
CA ASP A 19 8.11 8.47 1.94
C ASP A 19 9.15 7.98 2.92
N GLY A 20 10.17 7.30 2.40
CA GLY A 20 11.30 6.84 3.19
C GLY A 20 11.51 5.33 3.16
N GLU A 21 12.20 4.82 4.17
CA GLU A 21 12.51 3.39 4.28
C GLU A 21 11.50 2.69 5.17
N VAL A 22 11.13 1.47 4.79
CA VAL A 22 10.23 0.64 5.59
C VAL A 22 11.01 -0.54 6.12
N ASP A 23 11.40 -0.45 7.37
CA ASP A 23 12.19 -1.47 8.08
C ASP A 23 11.43 -1.97 9.31
N VAL A 24 12.09 -2.77 10.14
CA VAL A 24 11.47 -3.35 11.33
C VAL A 24 10.92 -2.29 12.29
N TYR A 25 11.51 -1.11 12.32
CA TYR A 25 11.06 -0.03 13.21
C TYR A 25 9.92 0.78 12.60
N THR A 26 10.10 1.22 11.36
CA THR A 26 9.09 2.05 10.68
C THR A 26 7.87 1.25 10.26
N SER A 27 8.00 -0.07 10.09
CA SER A 27 6.87 -0.93 9.75
C SER A 27 5.77 -0.90 10.82
N ILE A 28 6.13 -0.69 12.08
CA ILE A 28 5.17 -0.59 13.18
C ILE A 28 4.28 0.64 12.98
N GLU A 29 4.90 1.76 12.65
CA GLU A 29 4.23 3.02 12.37
C GLU A 29 3.32 2.92 11.15
N LEU A 30 3.84 2.27 10.10
CA LEU A 30 3.08 2.05 8.88
C LEU A 30 1.84 1.19 9.14
N LYS A 31 2.00 0.11 9.87
CA LYS A 31 0.89 -0.79 10.20
C LYS A 31 -0.20 -0.04 10.95
N LYS A 32 0.19 0.78 11.92
CA LYS A 32 -0.75 1.59 12.69
C LYS A 32 -1.54 2.54 11.80
N ALA A 33 -0.84 3.24 10.89
CA ALA A 33 -1.48 4.20 10.00
C ALA A 33 -2.49 3.52 9.06
N LEU A 34 -2.13 2.37 8.50
CA LEU A 34 -3.00 1.64 7.58
C LEU A 34 -4.20 1.03 8.30
N ASN A 35 -3.99 0.50 9.50
CA ASN A 35 -5.09 -0.01 10.32
C ASN A 35 -6.07 1.08 10.70
N GLU A 36 -5.58 2.26 11.05
CA GLU A 36 -6.44 3.40 11.36
C GLU A 36 -7.31 3.79 10.16
N ALA A 37 -6.76 3.76 8.95
CA ALA A 37 -7.53 4.06 7.75
C ALA A 37 -8.67 3.06 7.57
N ILE A 38 -8.41 1.77 7.76
CA ILE A 38 -9.45 0.74 7.67
C ILE A 38 -10.49 0.90 8.75
N ASP A 39 -10.07 1.18 9.99
CA ASP A 39 -10.98 1.35 11.12
C ASP A 39 -11.89 2.56 10.92
N LYS A 40 -11.46 3.56 10.17
CA LYS A 40 -12.26 4.73 9.81
C LYS A 40 -13.13 4.52 8.57
N GLY A 41 -13.16 3.30 8.05
CA GLY A 41 -14.05 2.92 6.98
C GLY A 41 -13.47 2.88 5.57
N ALA A 42 -12.15 2.95 5.43
CA ALA A 42 -11.52 2.86 4.11
C ALA A 42 -11.80 1.49 3.48
N LYS A 43 -12.34 1.51 2.26
CA LYS A 43 -12.64 0.30 1.48
C LYS A 43 -11.79 0.20 0.22
N LYS A 44 -11.34 1.33 -0.31
CA LYS A 44 -10.50 1.39 -1.50
C LYS A 44 -9.23 2.11 -1.14
N MET A 45 -8.14 1.37 -1.04
CA MET A 45 -6.85 1.90 -0.60
C MET A 45 -5.82 1.77 -1.72
N LEU A 46 -5.24 2.90 -2.11
CA LEU A 46 -4.17 2.94 -3.11
C LEU A 46 -2.89 3.42 -2.43
N ILE A 47 -1.90 2.55 -2.36
CA ILE A 47 -0.64 2.87 -1.70
C ILE A 47 0.43 3.20 -2.73
N ASN A 48 0.90 4.44 -2.70
CA ASN A 48 1.94 4.91 -3.59
C ASN A 48 3.31 4.68 -2.94
N LEU A 49 4.15 3.89 -3.61
CA LEU A 49 5.46 3.49 -3.11
C LEU A 49 6.62 4.12 -3.88
N ASP A 50 6.36 5.14 -4.69
CA ASP A 50 7.40 5.73 -5.54
C ASP A 50 8.51 6.44 -4.76
N LYS A 51 8.28 6.75 -3.50
CA LYS A 51 9.29 7.36 -2.62
C LYS A 51 9.78 6.42 -1.53
N VAL A 52 9.49 5.12 -1.67
CA VAL A 52 10.03 4.11 -0.76
C VAL A 52 11.30 3.54 -1.36
N THR A 53 12.43 3.91 -0.77
CA THR A 53 13.74 3.53 -1.29
C THR A 53 14.20 2.15 -0.83
N TYR A 54 13.61 1.65 0.25
CA TYR A 54 13.98 0.37 0.84
C TYR A 54 12.78 -0.23 1.57
N MET A 55 12.62 -1.53 1.45
CA MET A 55 11.61 -2.27 2.20
C MET A 55 12.17 -3.66 2.51
N ASP A 56 12.07 -4.07 3.76
CA ASP A 56 12.45 -5.43 4.16
C ASP A 56 11.20 -6.30 4.35
N SER A 57 11.40 -7.51 4.86
CA SER A 57 10.30 -8.46 5.06
C SER A 57 9.25 -7.98 6.06
N SER A 58 9.62 -7.12 7.01
CA SER A 58 8.64 -6.59 7.97
C SER A 58 7.68 -5.63 7.27
N GLY A 59 8.15 -4.82 6.31
CA GLY A 59 7.29 -3.97 5.50
C GLY A 59 6.36 -4.79 4.62
N LEU A 60 6.89 -5.83 3.98
CA LEU A 60 6.06 -6.73 3.18
C LEU A 60 4.98 -7.39 4.02
N GLY A 61 5.35 -7.84 5.23
CA GLY A 61 4.39 -8.44 6.16
C GLY A 61 3.24 -7.52 6.51
N VAL A 62 3.53 -6.24 6.68
CA VAL A 62 2.50 -5.23 6.93
C VAL A 62 1.54 -5.14 5.74
N LEU A 63 2.08 -5.02 4.53
CA LEU A 63 1.25 -4.91 3.33
C LEU A 63 0.36 -6.13 3.13
N VAL A 64 0.91 -7.33 3.36
CA VAL A 64 0.13 -8.58 3.26
C VAL A 64 -0.99 -8.59 4.31
N ALA A 65 -0.67 -8.25 5.56
CA ALA A 65 -1.66 -8.23 6.64
C ALA A 65 -2.79 -7.24 6.36
N ILE A 66 -2.44 -6.06 5.87
CA ILE A 66 -3.43 -5.02 5.55
C ILE A 66 -4.31 -5.44 4.37
N LEU A 67 -3.72 -6.06 3.35
CA LEU A 67 -4.50 -6.56 2.22
C LEU A 67 -5.54 -7.59 2.67
N LYS A 68 -5.13 -8.52 3.52
CA LYS A 68 -6.04 -9.53 4.07
C LYS A 68 -7.14 -8.90 4.90
N LYS A 69 -6.79 -7.93 5.74
CA LYS A 69 -7.75 -7.25 6.59
C LYS A 69 -8.79 -6.48 5.78
N ILE A 70 -8.33 -5.69 4.81
CA ILE A 70 -9.25 -4.87 4.02
C ILE A 70 -10.18 -5.71 3.16
N ARG A 71 -9.70 -6.86 2.67
CA ARG A 71 -10.54 -7.79 1.91
C ARG A 71 -11.62 -8.41 2.78
N LYS A 72 -11.34 -8.70 4.04
CA LYS A 72 -12.36 -9.17 4.99
C LYS A 72 -13.44 -8.13 5.24
N GLU A 73 -13.08 -6.85 5.11
CA GLU A 73 -14.00 -5.73 5.28
C GLU A 73 -14.69 -5.35 3.96
N GLN A 74 -14.62 -6.23 2.95
CA GLN A 74 -15.24 -6.02 1.64
C GLN A 74 -14.57 -4.91 0.82
N GLY A 75 -13.31 -4.61 1.11
CA GLY A 75 -12.53 -3.62 0.39
C GLY A 75 -11.38 -4.23 -0.39
N ASN A 76 -10.53 -3.40 -0.91
CA ASN A 76 -9.32 -3.84 -1.61
C ASN A 76 -8.20 -2.80 -1.47
N LEU A 77 -6.98 -3.29 -1.63
CA LEU A 77 -5.77 -2.50 -1.58
C LEU A 77 -5.00 -2.74 -2.88
N LYS A 78 -4.50 -1.66 -3.49
CA LYS A 78 -3.68 -1.75 -4.69
C LYS A 78 -2.42 -0.93 -4.48
N LEU A 79 -1.35 -1.29 -5.19
CA LEU A 79 -0.06 -0.63 -5.08
C LEU A 79 0.26 0.16 -6.33
N LEU A 80 0.96 1.27 -6.16
CA LEU A 80 1.32 2.17 -7.25
C LEU A 80 2.81 2.46 -7.21
N LYS A 81 3.48 2.28 -8.33
CA LYS A 81 4.87 2.68 -8.58
C LYS A 81 5.89 2.11 -7.60
N LEU A 82 6.25 0.86 -7.77
CA LEU A 82 7.35 0.27 -6.98
C LEU A 82 8.70 0.81 -7.49
N THR A 83 9.58 1.17 -6.56
CA THR A 83 10.96 1.48 -6.92
C THR A 83 11.68 0.18 -7.29
N GLU A 84 12.83 0.26 -7.94
CA GLU A 84 13.60 -0.93 -8.32
C GLU A 84 13.92 -1.84 -7.15
N ASN A 85 14.36 -1.28 -6.02
CA ASN A 85 14.68 -2.06 -4.84
C ASN A 85 13.46 -2.77 -4.27
N VAL A 86 12.34 -2.09 -4.21
CA VAL A 86 11.10 -2.68 -3.70
C VAL A 86 10.57 -3.74 -4.67
N LYS A 87 10.66 -3.47 -5.97
CA LYS A 87 10.26 -4.44 -6.98
C LYS A 87 11.03 -5.75 -6.85
N LYS A 88 12.35 -5.68 -6.59
CA LYS A 88 13.18 -6.87 -6.41
C LYS A 88 12.73 -7.73 -5.26
N ILE A 89 12.42 -7.13 -4.11
CA ILE A 89 12.01 -7.90 -2.95
C ILE A 89 10.61 -8.52 -3.17
N PHE A 90 9.73 -7.84 -3.90
CA PHE A 90 8.45 -8.42 -4.29
C PHE A 90 8.63 -9.62 -5.20
N GLU A 91 9.57 -9.55 -6.15
CA GLU A 91 9.87 -10.64 -7.07
C GLU A 91 10.48 -11.85 -6.35
N ILE A 92 11.49 -11.60 -5.50
CA ILE A 92 12.16 -12.66 -4.75
C ILE A 92 11.19 -13.40 -3.84
N THR A 93 10.27 -12.68 -3.20
CA THR A 93 9.27 -13.26 -2.31
C THR A 93 8.03 -13.77 -3.03
N ARG A 94 7.96 -13.57 -4.35
CA ARG A 94 6.84 -13.96 -5.20
C ARG A 94 5.52 -13.27 -4.83
N LEU A 95 5.60 -12.09 -4.24
CA LEU A 95 4.43 -11.32 -3.87
C LEU A 95 3.88 -10.46 -4.99
N THR A 96 4.57 -10.36 -6.13
CA THR A 96 4.08 -9.60 -7.30
C THR A 96 2.73 -10.10 -7.78
N LYS A 97 2.46 -11.41 -7.64
CA LYS A 97 1.18 -12.00 -8.04
C LYS A 97 0.09 -11.85 -6.98
N PHE A 98 0.50 -11.53 -5.76
CA PHE A 98 -0.41 -11.40 -4.63
C PHE A 98 -1.08 -10.03 -4.59
N PHE A 99 -0.44 -9.03 -5.18
CA PHE A 99 -0.92 -7.64 -5.20
C PHE A 99 -1.20 -7.19 -6.63
N GLU A 100 -2.17 -6.29 -6.77
CA GLU A 100 -2.37 -5.58 -8.03
C GLU A 100 -1.48 -4.35 -7.99
N ILE A 101 -0.54 -4.27 -8.93
CA ILE A 101 0.49 -3.24 -8.97
C ILE A 101 0.36 -2.43 -10.25
N PHE A 102 0.33 -1.12 -10.14
CA PHE A 102 0.15 -0.20 -11.27
C PHE A 102 1.31 0.77 -11.37
N GLU A 103 1.64 1.16 -12.60
CA GLU A 103 2.63 2.20 -12.85
C GLU A 103 1.97 3.57 -13.00
N GLU A 104 0.69 3.60 -13.42
CA GLU A 104 -0.04 4.84 -13.64
C GLU A 104 -1.20 4.98 -12.67
N GLU A 105 -1.28 6.14 -12.01
CA GLU A 105 -2.30 6.39 -11.01
C GLU A 105 -3.72 6.31 -11.58
N GLU A 106 -3.94 6.85 -12.78
CA GLU A 106 -5.27 6.83 -13.39
C GLU A 106 -5.77 5.40 -13.62
N GLU A 107 -4.89 4.52 -14.06
CA GLU A 107 -5.26 3.11 -14.25
C GLU A 107 -5.60 2.44 -12.95
N ALA A 108 -4.83 2.73 -11.90
CA ALA A 108 -5.09 2.18 -10.57
C ALA A 108 -6.45 2.64 -10.06
N ILE A 109 -6.76 3.93 -10.22
CA ILE A 109 -8.04 4.48 -9.79
C ILE A 109 -9.20 3.82 -10.54
N LYS A 110 -9.10 3.69 -11.86
CA LYS A 110 -10.13 3.05 -12.68
C LYS A 110 -10.35 1.59 -12.30
N SER A 111 -9.31 0.90 -11.88
CA SER A 111 -9.38 -0.52 -11.54
C SER A 111 -10.23 -0.81 -10.31
N PHE A 112 -10.50 0.19 -9.47
CA PHE A 112 -11.34 0.03 -8.29
C PHE A 112 -12.85 0.02 -8.60
N ASN A 113 -13.21 0.31 -9.80
CA ASN A 113 -14.63 0.35 -10.20
C ASN A 113 -15.16 -1.02 -10.58
#